data_d53efe8a31c1d26acb9c5ecff42a8685
#
_entry.id   d53efe8a31c1d26acb9c5ecff42a8685
#
_cell.length_a   1.000
_cell.length_b   1.000
_cell.length_c   1.000
_cell.angle_alpha   90.00
_cell.angle_beta   90.00
_cell.angle_gamma   90.00
#
_symmetry.space_group_name_H-M   'P 1'
#
loop_
_entity.id
_entity.type
_entity.pdbx_description
1 polymer ?
#
loop_
_entity_poly.entity_id
_entity_poly.type
_entity_poly.pdbx_seq_one_letter_code
_entity_poly.pdbx_strand_id
1 'polypeptide(L)'
;MAKSFNEITFKYKTNFINRVSLFVSIFLISTIGLSIFSLLNSGFRSEDAFLTNEDIFEIIKFTFVQSFFSVFLSLLLGFLGAKILFDIKSVLFKKIVISLTSIAFVLPTVVACIGLIKVWGGDGVLHLIRLSLNLNKNELTLYGLFGILLAHVFFNAPLFLRVFYNCFQIIPVNYLKNANQFNITGIRFFKLIEWPFIKETLPLLCGVVFLQCFTSFSLILMLGGGPSATTLEVAIYTAVRYDFDLKSAAVLASFQLFICLIVILFLDLFSSNKISNLQIKTNYLSYNLYKKSTFKNNIQKFIILLAYFLIIILPLIALVVSGLSLKIFEILKNQNTYIVFLNSIFIAIISSFITVSISWFISETRANIVMKYDNAFKDILMKKFINLSIMLYLAVPAIVLGTGLFILLKGFVSYNYFPILILIFSNVMLCLPFSVNIIQSHSIYLRRKHDKLCSSLGLRGWNRFIIIDFPAMKNVFGLSLGLCACLSLGDLSVIALFGSQNFQTIPWLIFQYMSTYRINEAASVSCLLIITCYLFFIFFSKMLGSKHVNN
;
A
#
# COMPACT_ATOMS: atom_id res chain seq x y z
N MET A 1 3.32 -46.77 -20.95
CA MET A 1 4.61 -46.27 -20.41
C MET A 1 4.84 -44.76 -20.57
N ALA A 2 4.58 -44.13 -21.73
CA ALA A 2 4.80 -42.69 -21.89
C ALA A 2 3.90 -41.81 -21.00
N LYS A 3 2.67 -42.21 -20.68
CA LYS A 3 1.75 -41.47 -19.80
C LYS A 3 2.24 -41.46 -18.34
N SER A 4 2.77 -42.55 -17.82
CA SER A 4 3.27 -42.65 -16.44
C SER A 4 4.58 -41.86 -16.24
N PHE A 5 5.46 -41.84 -17.23
CA PHE A 5 6.71 -41.08 -17.17
C PHE A 5 6.46 -39.55 -17.21
N ASN A 6 5.45 -39.12 -17.96
CA ASN A 6 5.03 -37.74 -18.03
C ASN A 6 4.38 -37.23 -16.73
N GLU A 7 3.59 -38.05 -16.05
CA GLU A 7 2.98 -37.72 -14.76
C GLU A 7 4.02 -37.64 -13.63
N ILE A 8 4.98 -38.58 -13.61
CA ILE A 8 6.05 -38.63 -12.60
C ILE A 8 6.95 -37.37 -12.71
N THR A 9 7.37 -37.02 -13.91
CA THR A 9 8.25 -35.82 -14.12
C THR A 9 7.52 -34.50 -13.92
N PHE A 10 6.22 -34.41 -14.17
CA PHE A 10 5.41 -33.25 -13.81
C PHE A 10 5.28 -33.09 -12.31
N LYS A 11 5.11 -34.20 -11.58
CA LYS A 11 5.02 -34.25 -10.13
C LYS A 11 6.32 -33.83 -9.43
N TYR A 12 7.48 -34.16 -9.99
CA TYR A 12 8.79 -33.85 -9.39
C TYR A 12 9.16 -32.35 -9.49
N LYS A 13 8.84 -31.65 -10.58
CA LYS A 13 9.23 -30.22 -10.79
C LYS A 13 8.25 -29.21 -10.20
N THR A 14 6.97 -29.54 -10.15
CA THR A 14 6.01 -28.75 -9.34
C THR A 14 6.37 -28.84 -7.86
N ASN A 15 6.96 -29.94 -7.42
CA ASN A 15 7.43 -30.11 -6.04
C ASN A 15 8.59 -29.18 -5.66
N PHE A 16 9.51 -28.83 -6.59
CA PHE A 16 10.62 -27.91 -6.27
C PHE A 16 10.13 -26.49 -6.00
N ILE A 17 9.35 -25.88 -6.93
CA ILE A 17 8.80 -24.53 -6.75
C ILE A 17 7.92 -24.48 -5.49
N ASN A 18 7.08 -25.48 -5.28
CA ASN A 18 6.25 -25.58 -4.09
C ASN A 18 7.07 -25.70 -2.79
N ARG A 19 8.18 -26.45 -2.80
CA ARG A 19 9.10 -26.54 -1.65
C ARG A 19 9.79 -25.21 -1.37
N VAL A 20 10.28 -24.51 -2.41
CA VAL A 20 10.90 -23.18 -2.26
C VAL A 20 9.90 -22.18 -1.69
N SER A 21 8.68 -22.14 -2.23
CA SER A 21 7.67 -21.21 -1.74
C SER A 21 7.24 -21.53 -0.29
N LEU A 22 7.16 -22.81 0.06
CA LEU A 22 6.85 -23.22 1.43
C LEU A 22 8.00 -22.90 2.39
N PHE A 23 9.25 -23.13 1.98
CA PHE A 23 10.43 -22.70 2.73
C PHE A 23 10.44 -21.18 2.96
N VAL A 24 10.22 -20.41 1.89
CA VAL A 24 10.12 -18.95 2.00
C VAL A 24 8.98 -18.55 2.96
N SER A 25 7.80 -19.14 2.84
CA SER A 25 6.68 -18.84 3.75
C SER A 25 6.99 -19.19 5.21
N ILE A 26 7.67 -20.31 5.47
CA ILE A 26 8.12 -20.68 6.82
C ILE A 26 9.16 -19.66 7.31
N PHE A 27 10.15 -19.33 6.49
CA PHE A 27 11.18 -18.34 6.82
C PHE A 27 10.54 -16.99 7.18
N LEU A 28 9.58 -16.53 6.39
CA LEU A 28 8.84 -15.31 6.64
C LEU A 28 8.10 -15.34 8.00
N ILE A 29 7.35 -16.39 8.27
CA ILE A 29 6.63 -16.54 9.56
C ILE A 29 7.60 -16.65 10.73
N SER A 30 8.69 -17.41 10.57
CA SER A 30 9.69 -17.57 11.63
C SER A 30 10.40 -16.26 11.97
N THR A 31 10.73 -15.43 10.98
CA THR A 31 11.36 -14.12 11.21
C THR A 31 10.44 -13.17 11.97
N ILE A 32 9.13 -13.16 11.64
CA ILE A 32 8.14 -12.42 12.43
C ILE A 32 8.07 -12.96 13.86
N GLY A 33 7.89 -14.26 14.00
CA GLY A 33 7.77 -14.90 15.32
C GLY A 33 8.99 -14.65 16.20
N LEU A 34 10.19 -14.76 15.64
CA LEU A 34 11.44 -14.51 16.35
C LEU A 34 11.61 -13.02 16.71
N SER A 35 11.25 -12.10 15.83
CA SER A 35 11.33 -10.65 16.12
C SER A 35 10.37 -10.26 17.26
N ILE A 36 9.15 -10.76 17.23
CA ILE A 36 8.18 -10.54 18.30
C ILE A 36 8.65 -11.17 19.61
N PHE A 37 9.10 -12.42 19.55
CA PHE A 37 9.61 -13.14 20.72
C PHE A 37 10.80 -12.41 21.38
N SER A 38 11.74 -11.90 20.56
CA SER A 38 12.89 -11.15 21.09
C SER A 38 12.48 -9.86 21.78
N LEU A 39 11.52 -9.13 21.20
CA LEU A 39 10.99 -7.91 21.78
C LEU A 39 10.26 -8.20 23.11
N LEU A 40 9.39 -9.21 23.15
CA LEU A 40 8.68 -9.62 24.36
C LEU A 40 9.65 -10.08 25.46
N ASN A 41 10.62 -10.92 25.11
CA ASN A 41 11.61 -11.43 26.08
C ASN A 41 12.47 -10.29 26.66
N SER A 42 12.85 -9.30 25.86
CA SER A 42 13.58 -8.13 26.35
C SER A 42 12.69 -7.22 27.20
N GLY A 43 11.41 -7.05 26.83
CA GLY A 43 10.45 -6.28 27.60
C GLY A 43 10.13 -6.90 28.96
N PHE A 44 9.99 -8.22 29.06
CA PHE A 44 9.76 -8.92 30.33
C PHE A 44 10.96 -8.88 31.30
N ARG A 45 12.16 -8.66 30.78
CA ARG A 45 13.39 -8.54 31.59
C ARG A 45 13.65 -7.12 32.12
N SER A 46 12.99 -6.12 31.55
CA SER A 46 13.10 -4.73 32.00
C SER A 46 12.19 -4.49 33.20
N GLU A 47 12.70 -3.85 34.24
CA GLU A 47 11.97 -3.66 35.52
C GLU A 47 11.02 -2.47 35.46
N ASP A 48 11.34 -1.43 34.72
CA ASP A 48 10.57 -0.19 34.66
C ASP A 48 9.66 -0.12 33.43
N ALA A 49 8.40 0.32 33.65
CA ALA A 49 7.47 0.72 32.63
C ALA A 49 7.04 2.16 32.91
N PHE A 50 7.24 3.06 31.95
CA PHE A 50 6.86 4.47 32.07
C PHE A 50 5.37 4.70 31.81
N LEU A 51 4.74 3.85 30.98
CA LEU A 51 3.33 4.00 30.63
C LEU A 51 2.42 3.33 31.64
N THR A 52 1.42 4.08 32.08
CA THR A 52 0.36 3.55 32.95
C THR A 52 -0.68 2.77 32.13
N ASN A 53 -1.52 1.98 32.81
CA ASN A 53 -2.61 1.26 32.14
C ASN A 53 -3.63 2.23 31.52
N GLU A 54 -3.82 3.42 32.09
CA GLU A 54 -4.71 4.46 31.54
C GLU A 54 -4.14 5.03 30.26
N ASP A 55 -2.84 5.33 30.20
CA ASP A 55 -2.16 5.81 28.99
C ASP A 55 -2.28 4.79 27.85
N ILE A 56 -2.04 3.51 28.13
CA ILE A 56 -2.17 2.42 27.15
C ILE A 56 -3.60 2.35 26.60
N PHE A 57 -4.60 2.47 27.46
CA PHE A 57 -6.00 2.44 27.03
C PHE A 57 -6.35 3.65 26.16
N GLU A 58 -5.90 4.85 26.50
CA GLU A 58 -6.13 6.05 25.69
C GLU A 58 -5.48 5.94 24.30
N ILE A 59 -4.24 5.44 24.22
CA ILE A 59 -3.54 5.22 22.96
C ILE A 59 -4.30 4.22 22.07
N ILE A 60 -4.75 3.10 22.66
CA ILE A 60 -5.53 2.09 21.93
C ILE A 60 -6.84 2.70 21.43
N LYS A 61 -7.57 3.39 22.29
CA LYS A 61 -8.83 4.06 21.96
C LYS A 61 -8.66 5.07 20.82
N PHE A 62 -7.64 5.93 20.91
CA PHE A 62 -7.34 6.90 19.87
C PHE A 62 -7.03 6.23 18.54
N THR A 63 -6.21 5.16 18.55
CA THR A 63 -5.84 4.40 17.35
C THR A 63 -7.07 3.78 16.68
N PHE A 64 -8.01 3.24 17.45
CA PHE A 64 -9.27 2.72 16.92
C PHE A 64 -10.16 3.81 16.33
N VAL A 65 -10.37 4.88 17.07
CA VAL A 65 -11.24 6.00 16.68
C VAL A 65 -10.75 6.63 15.37
N GLN A 66 -9.45 6.97 15.31
CA GLN A 66 -8.89 7.57 14.09
C GLN A 66 -8.97 6.63 12.88
N SER A 67 -8.70 5.32 13.07
CA SER A 67 -8.76 4.34 11.98
C SER A 67 -10.18 4.16 11.47
N PHE A 68 -11.17 4.07 12.37
CA PHE A 68 -12.57 3.94 12.01
C PHE A 68 -13.07 5.16 11.21
N PHE A 69 -12.82 6.37 11.72
CA PHE A 69 -13.22 7.60 11.02
C PHE A 69 -12.48 7.76 9.69
N SER A 70 -11.21 7.38 9.62
CA SER A 70 -10.44 7.38 8.36
C SER A 70 -11.08 6.48 7.29
N VAL A 71 -11.46 5.26 7.65
CA VAL A 71 -12.15 4.34 6.74
C VAL A 71 -13.50 4.91 6.32
N PHE A 72 -14.30 5.41 7.27
CA PHE A 72 -15.63 5.95 7.01
C PHE A 72 -15.60 7.13 6.05
N LEU A 73 -14.75 8.13 6.32
CA LEU A 73 -14.62 9.32 5.47
C LEU A 73 -14.07 8.98 4.08
N SER A 74 -13.08 8.11 4.01
CA SER A 74 -12.50 7.66 2.74
C SER A 74 -13.50 6.87 1.90
N LEU A 75 -14.29 6.01 2.52
CA LEU A 75 -15.36 5.25 1.88
C LEU A 75 -16.43 6.19 1.33
N LEU A 76 -16.89 7.14 2.13
CA LEU A 76 -17.92 8.10 1.74
C LEU A 76 -17.46 8.94 0.54
N LEU A 77 -16.28 9.53 0.63
CA LEU A 77 -15.73 10.34 -0.45
C LEU A 77 -15.47 9.49 -1.70
N GLY A 78 -14.86 8.31 -1.54
CA GLY A 78 -14.58 7.38 -2.63
C GLY A 78 -15.84 6.91 -3.37
N PHE A 79 -16.90 6.59 -2.62
CA PHE A 79 -18.20 6.20 -3.20
C PHE A 79 -18.84 7.33 -3.99
N LEU A 80 -18.89 8.53 -3.42
CA LEU A 80 -19.43 9.71 -4.09
C LEU A 80 -18.63 10.06 -5.35
N GLY A 81 -17.31 10.00 -5.27
CA GLY A 81 -16.42 10.22 -6.43
C GLY A 81 -16.62 9.19 -7.53
N ALA A 82 -16.77 7.90 -7.18
CA ALA A 82 -17.04 6.83 -8.14
C ALA A 82 -18.36 7.05 -8.89
N LYS A 83 -19.41 7.48 -8.20
CA LYS A 83 -20.70 7.82 -8.83
C LYS A 83 -20.58 8.99 -9.81
N ILE A 84 -19.88 10.05 -9.42
CA ILE A 84 -19.66 11.18 -10.32
C ILE A 84 -18.86 10.75 -11.55
N LEU A 85 -17.78 9.99 -11.33
CA LEU A 85 -16.94 9.50 -12.42
C LEU A 85 -17.74 8.59 -13.38
N PHE A 86 -18.69 7.83 -12.83
CA PHE A 86 -19.59 7.01 -13.62
C PHE A 86 -20.54 7.86 -14.48
N ASP A 87 -21.06 8.99 -13.96
CA ASP A 87 -21.99 9.90 -14.65
C ASP A 87 -21.31 10.77 -15.73
N ILE A 88 -20.02 11.01 -15.67
CA ILE A 88 -19.29 11.86 -16.62
C ILE A 88 -19.21 11.16 -17.98
N LYS A 89 -19.50 11.88 -19.07
CA LYS A 89 -19.45 11.34 -20.43
C LYS A 89 -18.05 11.37 -21.06
N SER A 90 -17.22 12.34 -20.66
CA SER A 90 -15.87 12.53 -21.23
C SER A 90 -14.92 11.39 -20.86
N VAL A 91 -14.50 10.61 -21.83
CA VAL A 91 -13.53 9.51 -21.66
C VAL A 91 -12.17 10.06 -21.24
N LEU A 92 -11.77 11.23 -21.80
CA LEU A 92 -10.49 11.86 -21.47
C LEU A 92 -10.46 12.26 -19.98
N PHE A 93 -11.51 12.92 -19.50
CA PHE A 93 -11.61 13.33 -18.09
C PHE A 93 -11.57 12.12 -17.15
N LYS A 94 -12.30 11.03 -17.49
CA LYS A 94 -12.23 9.77 -16.72
C LYS A 94 -10.81 9.23 -16.62
N LYS A 95 -10.09 9.18 -17.76
CA LYS A 95 -8.70 8.71 -17.78
C LYS A 95 -7.80 9.59 -16.90
N ILE A 96 -7.95 10.91 -16.97
CA ILE A 96 -7.17 11.85 -16.14
C ILE A 96 -7.43 11.60 -14.65
N VAL A 97 -8.69 11.53 -14.23
CA VAL A 97 -9.04 11.31 -12.81
C VAL A 97 -8.51 9.95 -12.32
N ILE A 98 -8.67 8.88 -13.11
CA ILE A 98 -8.15 7.55 -12.74
C ILE A 98 -6.60 7.57 -12.66
N SER A 99 -5.93 8.30 -13.54
CA SER A 99 -4.47 8.43 -13.48
C SER A 99 -4.02 9.22 -12.25
N LEU A 100 -4.68 10.33 -11.94
CA LEU A 100 -4.38 11.13 -10.74
C LEU A 100 -4.61 10.33 -9.44
N THR A 101 -5.68 9.56 -9.38
CA THR A 101 -5.93 8.67 -8.22
C THR A 101 -4.87 7.56 -8.09
N SER A 102 -4.28 7.14 -9.20
CA SER A 102 -3.18 6.16 -9.19
C SER A 102 -1.88 6.76 -8.65
N ILE A 103 -1.62 8.05 -8.92
CA ILE A 103 -0.44 8.76 -8.39
C ILE A 103 -0.50 8.83 -6.85
N ALA A 104 -1.66 9.15 -6.27
CA ALA A 104 -1.81 9.21 -4.82
C ALA A 104 -1.44 7.89 -4.13
N PHE A 105 -1.68 6.74 -4.77
CA PHE A 105 -1.35 5.42 -4.21
C PHE A 105 0.17 5.10 -4.23
N VAL A 106 0.90 5.64 -5.20
CA VAL A 106 2.35 5.38 -5.38
C VAL A 106 3.20 6.43 -4.66
N LEU A 107 2.57 7.55 -4.26
CA LEU A 107 3.28 8.65 -3.64
C LEU A 107 3.83 8.26 -2.25
N PRO A 108 5.11 8.55 -1.94
CA PRO A 108 5.64 8.37 -0.59
C PRO A 108 4.83 9.13 0.47
N THR A 109 4.57 8.50 1.62
CA THR A 109 3.74 9.07 2.69
C THR A 109 4.28 10.40 3.20
N VAL A 110 5.59 10.49 3.39
CA VAL A 110 6.28 11.69 3.85
C VAL A 110 6.08 12.88 2.90
N VAL A 111 6.14 12.60 1.60
CA VAL A 111 5.94 13.59 0.54
C VAL A 111 4.52 14.16 0.54
N ALA A 112 3.53 13.28 0.71
CA ALA A 112 2.13 13.72 0.80
C ALA A 112 1.88 14.61 2.03
N CYS A 113 2.51 14.29 3.18
CA CYS A 113 2.42 15.12 4.37
C CYS A 113 2.94 16.54 4.12
N ILE A 114 4.08 16.70 3.45
CA ILE A 114 4.60 18.04 3.09
C ILE A 114 3.63 18.79 2.17
N GLY A 115 3.04 18.09 1.17
CA GLY A 115 2.02 18.68 0.32
C GLY A 115 0.79 19.18 1.10
N LEU A 116 0.32 18.37 2.06
CA LEU A 116 -0.80 18.75 2.93
C LEU A 116 -0.44 19.94 3.84
N ILE A 117 0.76 19.96 4.43
CA ILE A 117 1.25 21.08 5.26
C ILE A 117 1.33 22.36 4.43
N LYS A 118 1.75 22.30 3.16
CA LYS A 118 1.81 23.48 2.27
C LYS A 118 0.43 24.03 1.91
N VAL A 119 -0.62 23.25 1.98
CA VAL A 119 -2.01 23.73 1.71
C VAL A 119 -2.74 24.12 2.98
N TRP A 120 -2.73 23.22 3.98
CA TRP A 120 -3.59 23.30 5.17
C TRP A 120 -2.84 23.77 6.42
N GLY A 121 -1.51 23.88 6.40
CA GLY A 121 -0.68 24.33 7.52
C GLY A 121 -0.83 25.82 7.83
N GLY A 122 -0.21 26.26 8.93
CA GLY A 122 -0.26 27.65 9.38
C GLY A 122 0.27 28.67 8.37
N ASP A 123 1.27 28.29 7.55
CA ASP A 123 1.81 29.10 6.45
C ASP A 123 1.34 28.59 5.08
N GLY A 124 0.25 27.83 5.05
CA GLY A 124 -0.25 27.18 3.85
C GLY A 124 -1.09 28.10 2.96
N VAL A 125 -1.37 27.64 1.73
CA VAL A 125 -2.16 28.38 0.73
C VAL A 125 -3.53 28.80 1.28
N LEU A 126 -4.22 27.92 2.01
CA LEU A 126 -5.54 28.23 2.58
C LEU A 126 -5.46 29.29 3.69
N HIS A 127 -4.38 29.33 4.47
CA HIS A 127 -4.16 30.37 5.47
C HIS A 127 -3.95 31.73 4.80
N LEU A 128 -3.17 31.79 3.71
CA LEU A 128 -2.98 33.04 2.93
C LEU A 128 -4.29 33.53 2.33
N ILE A 129 -5.15 32.66 1.81
CA ILE A 129 -6.47 33.00 1.30
C ILE A 129 -7.37 33.56 2.43
N ARG A 130 -7.35 32.97 3.61
CA ARG A 130 -8.12 33.43 4.78
C ARG A 130 -7.66 34.83 5.24
N LEU A 131 -6.34 35.05 5.27
CA LEU A 131 -5.79 36.36 5.60
C LEU A 131 -6.23 37.44 4.59
N SER A 132 -6.21 37.15 3.30
CA SER A 132 -6.64 38.06 2.25
C SER A 132 -8.15 38.40 2.31
N LEU A 133 -8.96 37.49 2.86
CA LEU A 133 -10.40 37.66 3.04
C LEU A 133 -10.78 38.23 4.42
N ASN A 134 -9.80 38.62 5.25
CA ASN A 134 -10.01 39.14 6.61
C ASN A 134 -10.88 38.23 7.51
N LEU A 135 -10.84 36.93 7.29
CA LEU A 135 -11.55 35.95 8.11
C LEU A 135 -10.81 35.69 9.43
N ASN A 136 -11.52 35.73 10.54
CA ASN A 136 -10.96 35.61 11.89
C ASN A 136 -10.02 34.44 12.07
N LYS A 137 -8.98 34.65 12.92
CA LYS A 137 -7.89 33.73 13.28
C LYS A 137 -8.31 32.52 14.15
N ASN A 138 -9.42 31.88 13.91
CA ASN A 138 -9.63 30.58 14.53
C ASN A 138 -8.67 29.59 13.86
N GLU A 139 -7.62 29.26 14.56
CA GLU A 139 -6.56 28.37 14.14
C GLU A 139 -7.13 26.95 13.92
N LEU A 140 -7.51 26.67 12.70
CA LEU A 140 -7.61 25.30 12.24
C LEU A 140 -6.16 24.75 12.21
N THR A 141 -5.72 24.21 13.32
CA THR A 141 -4.43 23.51 13.37
C THR A 141 -4.54 22.28 12.51
N LEU A 142 -3.65 22.16 11.53
CA LEU A 142 -3.56 20.94 10.71
C LEU A 142 -3.18 19.73 11.56
N TYR A 143 -2.47 19.95 12.67
CA TYR A 143 -1.96 18.90 13.54
C TYR A 143 -3.05 18.27 14.40
N GLY A 144 -2.88 17.00 14.76
CA GLY A 144 -3.84 16.22 15.52
C GLY A 144 -4.76 15.37 14.66
N LEU A 145 -5.92 15.00 15.21
CA LEU A 145 -6.87 14.09 14.55
C LEU A 145 -7.30 14.58 13.15
N PHE A 146 -7.49 15.89 12.98
CA PHE A 146 -7.90 16.45 11.70
C PHE A 146 -6.87 16.20 10.59
N GLY A 147 -5.59 16.46 10.85
CA GLY A 147 -4.52 16.25 9.88
C GLY A 147 -4.33 14.77 9.54
N ILE A 148 -4.43 13.89 10.55
CA ILE A 148 -4.37 12.45 10.36
C ILE A 148 -5.51 11.97 9.45
N LEU A 149 -6.75 12.38 9.74
CA LEU A 149 -7.92 12.01 8.93
C LEU A 149 -7.80 12.52 7.50
N LEU A 150 -7.35 13.77 7.34
CA LEU A 150 -7.14 14.37 6.00
C LEU A 150 -6.11 13.59 5.20
N ALA A 151 -4.98 13.22 5.81
CA ALA A 151 -3.93 12.44 5.15
C ALA A 151 -4.42 11.02 4.80
N HIS A 152 -5.14 10.36 5.70
CA HIS A 152 -5.73 9.05 5.40
C HIS A 152 -6.76 9.13 4.26
N VAL A 153 -7.58 10.16 4.22
CA VAL A 153 -8.53 10.38 3.12
C VAL A 153 -7.80 10.64 1.81
N PHE A 154 -6.69 11.40 1.83
CA PHE A 154 -5.86 11.63 0.65
C PHE A 154 -5.41 10.32 -0.02
N PHE A 155 -4.96 9.34 0.77
CA PHE A 155 -4.49 8.06 0.25
C PHE A 155 -5.62 7.07 -0.07
N ASN A 156 -6.61 6.98 0.80
CA ASN A 156 -7.58 5.88 0.78
C ASN A 156 -8.84 6.20 -0.04
N ALA A 157 -9.28 7.47 -0.12
CA ALA A 157 -10.44 7.83 -0.94
C ALA A 157 -10.26 7.50 -2.43
N PRO A 158 -9.07 7.73 -3.05
CA PRO A 158 -8.78 7.27 -4.42
C PRO A 158 -8.88 5.76 -4.60
N LEU A 159 -8.46 4.98 -3.60
CA LEU A 159 -8.56 3.52 -3.63
C LEU A 159 -10.02 3.06 -3.65
N PHE A 160 -10.85 3.59 -2.73
CA PHE A 160 -12.29 3.33 -2.71
C PHE A 160 -12.97 3.75 -4.01
N LEU A 161 -12.65 4.96 -4.53
CA LEU A 161 -13.18 5.44 -5.81
C LEU A 161 -12.90 4.45 -6.93
N ARG A 162 -11.66 3.98 -7.06
CA ARG A 162 -11.26 3.07 -8.12
C ARG A 162 -11.96 1.71 -8.02
N VAL A 163 -12.06 1.15 -6.81
CA VAL A 163 -12.72 -0.14 -6.61
C VAL A 163 -14.22 -0.03 -6.90
N PHE A 164 -14.91 0.99 -6.38
CA PHE A 164 -16.33 1.18 -6.64
C PHE A 164 -16.63 1.48 -8.11
N TYR A 165 -15.79 2.28 -8.76
CA TYR A 165 -15.91 2.53 -10.19
C TYR A 165 -15.80 1.24 -11.00
N ASN A 166 -14.86 0.35 -10.65
CA ASN A 166 -14.74 -0.97 -11.26
C ASN A 166 -15.98 -1.84 -11.00
N CYS A 167 -16.52 -1.83 -9.77
CA CYS A 167 -17.78 -2.54 -9.46
C CYS A 167 -18.94 -2.07 -10.34
N PHE A 168 -19.05 -0.76 -10.59
CA PHE A 168 -20.09 -0.22 -11.47
C PHE A 168 -19.89 -0.64 -12.94
N GLN A 169 -18.66 -0.80 -13.40
CA GLN A 169 -18.37 -1.25 -14.77
C GLN A 169 -18.70 -2.73 -15.02
N ILE A 170 -18.70 -3.55 -13.97
CA ILE A 170 -19.02 -4.99 -14.06
C ILE A 170 -20.54 -5.24 -14.16
N ILE A 171 -21.38 -4.27 -13.80
CA ILE A 171 -22.84 -4.40 -13.86
C ILE A 171 -23.28 -4.73 -15.29
N PRO A 172 -23.97 -5.88 -15.52
CA PRO A 172 -24.39 -6.26 -16.85
C PRO A 172 -25.39 -5.27 -17.46
N VAL A 173 -25.26 -5.02 -18.76
CA VAL A 173 -26.12 -4.07 -19.51
C VAL A 173 -27.60 -4.37 -19.35
N ASN A 174 -27.96 -5.64 -19.26
CA ASN A 174 -29.37 -6.06 -19.13
C ASN A 174 -29.99 -5.56 -17.82
N TYR A 175 -29.23 -5.50 -16.73
CA TYR A 175 -29.71 -4.93 -15.45
C TYR A 175 -30.00 -3.43 -15.60
N LEU A 176 -29.16 -2.70 -16.34
CA LEU A 176 -29.35 -1.27 -16.61
C LEU A 176 -30.57 -1.03 -17.52
N LYS A 177 -30.75 -1.86 -18.56
CA LYS A 177 -31.91 -1.78 -19.46
C LYS A 177 -33.20 -2.06 -18.71
N ASN A 178 -33.25 -3.12 -17.91
CA ASN A 178 -34.42 -3.46 -17.10
C ASN A 178 -34.73 -2.34 -16.10
N ALA A 179 -33.73 -1.76 -15.45
CA ALA A 179 -33.91 -0.61 -14.56
C ALA A 179 -34.57 0.58 -15.25
N ASN A 180 -34.18 0.86 -16.49
CA ASN A 180 -34.80 1.91 -17.30
C ASN A 180 -36.27 1.57 -17.68
N GLN A 181 -36.54 0.34 -18.09
CA GLN A 181 -37.88 -0.12 -18.45
C GLN A 181 -38.84 -0.03 -17.26
N PHE A 182 -38.38 -0.46 -16.07
CA PHE A 182 -39.19 -0.41 -14.83
C PHE A 182 -39.09 0.94 -14.11
N ASN A 183 -38.46 1.94 -14.69
CA ASN A 183 -38.29 3.28 -14.13
C ASN A 183 -37.69 3.27 -12.69
N ILE A 184 -36.77 2.31 -12.41
CA ILE A 184 -36.10 2.16 -11.12
C ILE A 184 -35.04 3.24 -11.01
N THR A 185 -35.20 4.16 -10.03
CA THR A 185 -34.27 5.31 -9.82
C THR A 185 -33.92 5.51 -8.35
N GLY A 186 -32.90 6.33 -8.05
CA GLY A 186 -32.55 6.75 -6.69
C GLY A 186 -32.11 5.60 -5.78
N ILE A 187 -32.64 5.56 -4.55
CA ILE A 187 -32.29 4.55 -3.54
C ILE A 187 -32.69 3.13 -3.98
N ARG A 188 -33.79 2.97 -4.73
CA ARG A 188 -34.17 1.66 -5.25
C ARG A 188 -33.16 1.13 -6.26
N PHE A 189 -32.63 1.99 -7.13
CA PHE A 189 -31.56 1.63 -8.06
C PHE A 189 -30.30 1.20 -7.31
N PHE A 190 -29.89 1.96 -6.29
CA PHE A 190 -28.76 1.60 -5.44
C PHE A 190 -28.96 0.21 -4.80
N LYS A 191 -30.10 -0.03 -4.11
CA LYS A 191 -30.33 -1.27 -3.37
C LYS A 191 -30.42 -2.50 -4.28
N LEU A 192 -31.07 -2.39 -5.44
CA LEU A 192 -31.37 -3.55 -6.30
C LEU A 192 -30.26 -3.84 -7.31
N ILE A 193 -29.51 -2.83 -7.76
CA ILE A 193 -28.56 -2.96 -8.87
C ILE A 193 -27.12 -2.73 -8.45
N GLU A 194 -26.81 -1.64 -7.74
CA GLU A 194 -25.42 -1.33 -7.38
C GLU A 194 -24.94 -2.11 -6.15
N TRP A 195 -25.75 -2.18 -5.10
CA TRP A 195 -25.39 -2.79 -3.82
C TRP A 195 -24.97 -4.26 -3.91
N PRO A 196 -25.62 -5.13 -4.70
CA PRO A 196 -25.20 -6.52 -4.84
C PRO A 196 -23.76 -6.70 -5.32
N PHE A 197 -23.26 -5.78 -6.17
CA PHE A 197 -21.88 -5.82 -6.68
C PHE A 197 -20.87 -5.18 -5.71
N ILE A 198 -21.31 -4.22 -4.90
CA ILE A 198 -20.46 -3.54 -3.91
C ILE A 198 -20.29 -4.41 -2.67
N LYS A 199 -21.37 -5.02 -2.15
CA LYS A 199 -21.37 -5.75 -0.88
C LYS A 199 -20.36 -6.90 -0.81
N GLU A 200 -20.01 -7.50 -1.95
CA GLU A 200 -19.02 -8.59 -2.00
C GLU A 200 -17.59 -8.10 -1.80
N THR A 201 -17.27 -6.88 -2.23
CA THR A 201 -15.92 -6.30 -2.14
C THR A 201 -15.73 -5.40 -0.93
N LEU A 202 -16.82 -4.86 -0.39
CA LEU A 202 -16.81 -3.85 0.67
C LEU A 202 -16.10 -4.30 1.95
N PRO A 203 -16.40 -5.48 2.55
CA PRO A 203 -15.79 -5.89 3.81
C PRO A 203 -14.27 -6.05 3.68
N LEU A 204 -13.82 -6.68 2.60
CA LEU A 204 -12.40 -6.86 2.34
C LEU A 204 -11.69 -5.52 2.16
N LEU A 205 -12.27 -4.61 1.39
CA LEU A 205 -11.70 -3.29 1.13
C LEU A 205 -11.64 -2.44 2.41
N CYS A 206 -12.73 -2.39 3.18
CA CYS A 206 -12.76 -1.68 4.46
C CYS A 206 -11.75 -2.23 5.45
N GLY A 207 -11.61 -3.55 5.53
CA GLY A 207 -10.67 -4.17 6.46
C GLY A 207 -9.20 -3.93 6.08
N VAL A 208 -8.85 -3.97 4.78
CA VAL A 208 -7.51 -3.64 4.31
C VAL A 208 -7.18 -2.16 4.61
N VAL A 209 -8.11 -1.24 4.31
CA VAL A 209 -7.92 0.18 4.61
C VAL A 209 -7.85 0.44 6.12
N PHE A 210 -8.65 -0.28 6.92
CA PHE A 210 -8.58 -0.20 8.38
C PHE A 210 -7.20 -0.61 8.88
N LEU A 211 -6.66 -1.73 8.42
CA LEU A 211 -5.30 -2.16 8.78
C LEU A 211 -4.25 -1.11 8.37
N GLN A 212 -4.34 -0.55 7.17
CA GLN A 212 -3.41 0.49 6.72
C GLN A 212 -3.47 1.76 7.58
N CYS A 213 -4.67 2.16 8.03
CA CYS A 213 -4.82 3.31 8.94
C CYS A 213 -4.39 2.98 10.36
N PHE A 214 -4.64 1.74 10.81
CA PHE A 214 -4.31 1.27 12.15
C PHE A 214 -2.80 1.09 12.36
N THR A 215 -2.08 0.65 11.31
CA THR A 215 -0.62 0.49 11.29
C THR A 215 0.08 1.65 10.59
N SER A 216 -0.51 2.84 10.59
CA SER A 216 0.09 4.02 9.98
C SER A 216 1.05 4.70 10.94
N PHE A 217 2.32 4.80 10.55
CA PHE A 217 3.37 5.44 11.34
C PHE A 217 3.72 6.83 10.81
N SER A 218 4.24 6.89 9.58
CA SER A 218 4.86 8.11 9.03
C SER A 218 3.92 9.31 9.01
N LEU A 219 2.64 9.09 8.68
CA LEU A 219 1.62 10.15 8.64
C LEU A 219 1.37 10.71 10.03
N ILE A 220 1.26 9.84 11.03
CA ILE A 220 0.92 10.22 12.39
C ILE A 220 2.11 10.87 13.08
N LEU A 221 3.33 10.38 12.84
CA LEU A 221 4.55 11.01 13.33
C LEU A 221 4.67 12.46 12.82
N MET A 222 4.28 12.72 11.57
CA MET A 222 4.39 14.05 10.96
C MET A 222 3.20 14.98 11.28
N LEU A 223 1.98 14.45 11.41
CA LEU A 223 0.76 15.24 11.53
C LEU A 223 0.03 15.08 12.86
N GLY A 224 0.43 14.14 13.72
CA GLY A 224 -0.21 13.89 15.01
C GLY A 224 -0.09 15.03 16.00
N GLY A 225 1.02 15.76 15.99
CA GLY A 225 1.17 17.01 16.76
C GLY A 225 1.32 16.84 18.27
N GLY A 226 1.63 15.66 18.80
CA GLY A 226 2.00 15.46 20.20
C GLY A 226 1.18 14.42 20.96
N PRO A 227 1.29 14.40 22.31
CA PRO A 227 0.83 13.28 23.16
C PRO A 227 -0.66 12.94 22.99
N SER A 228 -1.52 13.93 22.82
CA SER A 228 -2.98 13.74 22.73
C SER A 228 -3.45 13.05 21.45
N ALA A 229 -2.60 12.96 20.43
CA ALA A 229 -2.91 12.34 19.14
C ALA A 229 -1.88 11.26 18.75
N THR A 230 -1.46 10.47 19.75
CA THR A 230 -0.48 9.39 19.59
C THR A 230 -1.18 8.07 19.33
N THR A 231 -0.72 7.33 18.32
CA THR A 231 -1.20 5.97 18.01
C THR A 231 -0.23 4.92 18.54
N LEU A 232 -0.67 3.65 18.50
CA LEU A 232 0.14 2.51 18.93
C LEU A 232 1.54 2.49 18.28
N GLU A 233 1.64 2.71 16.97
CA GLU A 233 2.95 2.71 16.30
C GLU A 233 3.85 3.86 16.73
N VAL A 234 3.30 5.05 16.86
CA VAL A 234 4.09 6.21 17.32
C VAL A 234 4.48 6.05 18.78
N ALA A 235 3.60 5.49 19.64
CA ALA A 235 3.92 5.18 21.03
C ALA A 235 5.02 4.11 21.16
N ILE A 236 4.98 3.05 20.33
CA ILE A 236 6.06 2.05 20.28
C ILE A 236 7.38 2.72 19.88
N TYR A 237 7.33 3.59 18.87
CA TYR A 237 8.51 4.32 18.42
C TYR A 237 9.10 5.22 19.50
N THR A 238 8.28 6.01 20.19
CA THR A 238 8.74 6.90 21.28
C THR A 238 9.32 6.09 22.44
N ALA A 239 8.65 5.02 22.87
CA ALA A 239 9.12 4.12 23.91
C ALA A 239 10.49 3.50 23.57
N VAL A 240 10.72 3.08 22.31
CA VAL A 240 12.00 2.47 21.90
C VAL A 240 13.08 3.52 21.68
N ARG A 241 12.76 4.63 20.99
CA ARG A 241 13.78 5.57 20.48
C ARG A 241 14.18 6.64 21.48
N TYR A 242 13.24 7.12 22.29
CA TYR A 242 13.44 8.24 23.22
C TYR A 242 13.47 7.78 24.68
N ASP A 243 12.53 6.93 25.07
CA ASP A 243 12.37 6.54 26.48
C ASP A 243 13.21 5.31 26.84
N PHE A 244 13.68 4.55 25.83
CA PHE A 244 14.38 3.27 25.98
C PHE A 244 13.59 2.23 26.78
N ASP A 245 12.24 2.38 26.85
CA ASP A 245 11.32 1.52 27.56
C ASP A 245 10.85 0.35 26.66
N LEU A 246 11.63 -0.73 26.68
CA LEU A 246 11.31 -1.94 25.92
C LEU A 246 10.08 -2.67 26.47
N LYS A 247 9.72 -2.47 27.75
CA LYS A 247 8.57 -3.11 28.38
C LYS A 247 7.27 -2.52 27.87
N SER A 248 7.10 -1.21 27.90
CA SER A 248 5.94 -0.53 27.32
C SER A 248 5.84 -0.79 25.81
N ALA A 249 6.96 -0.75 25.09
CA ALA A 249 6.99 -1.08 23.65
C ALA A 249 6.49 -2.51 23.37
N ALA A 250 6.92 -3.50 24.17
CA ALA A 250 6.51 -4.89 24.01
C ALA A 250 5.01 -5.09 24.30
N VAL A 251 4.48 -4.44 25.32
CA VAL A 251 3.04 -4.48 25.65
C VAL A 251 2.22 -3.86 24.53
N LEU A 252 2.55 -2.65 24.08
CA LEU A 252 1.84 -1.98 22.99
C LEU A 252 1.90 -2.79 21.67
N ALA A 253 3.07 -3.35 21.36
CA ALA A 253 3.25 -4.21 20.18
C ALA A 253 2.40 -5.48 20.25
N SER A 254 2.27 -6.10 21.43
CA SER A 254 1.43 -7.29 21.60
C SER A 254 -0.05 -6.99 21.38
N PHE A 255 -0.55 -5.86 21.91
CA PHE A 255 -1.92 -5.40 21.66
C PHE A 255 -2.16 -5.12 20.18
N GLN A 256 -1.26 -4.41 19.52
CA GLN A 256 -1.39 -4.09 18.10
C GLN A 256 -1.43 -5.35 17.25
N LEU A 257 -0.53 -6.30 17.48
CA LEU A 257 -0.49 -7.58 16.78
C LEU A 257 -1.77 -8.39 16.98
N PHE A 258 -2.26 -8.46 18.22
CA PHE A 258 -3.49 -9.19 18.55
C PHE A 258 -4.69 -8.63 17.79
N ILE A 259 -4.85 -7.31 17.78
CA ILE A 259 -5.94 -6.63 17.06
C ILE A 259 -5.83 -6.85 15.56
N CYS A 260 -4.63 -6.66 14.98
CA CYS A 260 -4.41 -6.86 13.55
C CYS A 260 -4.67 -8.31 13.14
N LEU A 261 -4.29 -9.29 13.97
CA LEU A 261 -4.53 -10.71 13.72
C LEU A 261 -6.02 -11.03 13.70
N ILE A 262 -6.80 -10.49 14.65
CA ILE A 262 -8.26 -10.62 14.66
C ILE A 262 -8.87 -10.06 13.37
N VAL A 263 -8.44 -8.88 12.95
CA VAL A 263 -8.96 -8.27 11.71
C VAL A 263 -8.63 -9.13 10.49
N ILE A 264 -7.41 -9.68 10.40
CA ILE A 264 -7.03 -10.56 9.28
C ILE A 264 -7.85 -11.84 9.27
N LEU A 265 -8.03 -12.49 10.42
CA LEU A 265 -8.86 -13.69 10.51
C LEU A 265 -10.31 -13.40 10.10
N PHE A 266 -10.84 -12.24 10.50
CA PHE A 266 -12.15 -11.78 10.07
C PHE A 266 -12.21 -11.58 8.55
N LEU A 267 -11.19 -10.96 7.95
CA LEU A 267 -11.13 -10.75 6.49
C LEU A 267 -11.03 -12.06 5.70
N ASP A 268 -10.36 -13.08 6.23
CA ASP A 268 -10.26 -14.39 5.58
C ASP A 268 -11.64 -15.06 5.45
N LEU A 269 -12.55 -14.83 6.40
CA LEU A 269 -13.95 -15.31 6.32
C LEU A 269 -14.72 -14.72 5.13
N PHE A 270 -14.42 -13.47 4.75
CA PHE A 270 -15.06 -12.78 3.63
C PHE A 270 -14.33 -12.95 2.30
N SER A 271 -13.12 -13.51 2.31
CA SER A 271 -12.32 -13.77 1.12
C SER A 271 -12.91 -14.94 0.31
N SER A 272 -14.05 -14.70 -0.33
CA SER A 272 -14.66 -15.70 -1.19
C SER A 272 -13.84 -15.89 -2.48
N ASN A 273 -13.61 -17.15 -2.89
CA ASN A 273 -12.95 -17.53 -4.14
C ASN A 273 -13.63 -17.00 -5.43
N LYS A 274 -14.74 -16.27 -5.31
CA LYS A 274 -15.53 -15.74 -6.43
C LYS A 274 -14.88 -14.54 -7.13
N ILE A 275 -14.03 -13.77 -6.44
CA ILE A 275 -13.37 -12.57 -7.02
C ILE A 275 -12.41 -12.94 -8.15
N SER A 276 -11.83 -14.13 -8.13
CA SER A 276 -10.89 -14.59 -9.17
C SER A 276 -11.55 -14.92 -10.52
N ASN A 277 -12.89 -15.03 -10.58
CA ASN A 277 -13.62 -15.38 -11.79
C ASN A 277 -14.24 -14.18 -12.52
N LEU A 278 -14.15 -12.98 -11.94
CA LEU A 278 -14.56 -11.76 -12.61
C LEU A 278 -13.52 -11.38 -13.67
N GLN A 279 -13.53 -12.09 -14.80
CA GLN A 279 -12.91 -11.59 -16.01
C GLN A 279 -13.60 -10.26 -16.32
N ILE A 280 -12.86 -9.17 -16.15
CA ILE A 280 -13.28 -7.84 -16.54
C ILE A 280 -13.38 -7.82 -18.06
N LYS A 281 -14.49 -8.31 -18.60
CA LYS A 281 -14.95 -7.88 -19.91
C LYS A 281 -15.40 -6.44 -19.73
N THR A 282 -14.48 -5.51 -19.90
CA THR A 282 -14.77 -4.07 -19.93
C THR A 282 -15.68 -3.78 -21.12
N ASN A 283 -16.96 -3.92 -20.93
CA ASN A 283 -17.97 -3.45 -21.88
C ASN A 283 -18.11 -1.93 -21.71
N TYR A 284 -17.17 -1.15 -22.25
CA TYR A 284 -17.26 0.32 -22.31
C TYR A 284 -18.55 0.84 -23.00
N LEU A 285 -19.27 -0.02 -23.72
CA LEU A 285 -20.49 0.31 -24.47
C LEU A 285 -21.77 0.37 -23.60
N SER A 286 -21.73 -0.17 -22.38
CA SER A 286 -22.95 -0.32 -21.58
C SER A 286 -23.47 0.94 -20.92
N TYR A 287 -22.60 1.95 -20.74
CA TYR A 287 -22.91 3.15 -19.97
C TYR A 287 -23.82 4.15 -20.69
N ASN A 288 -23.68 4.29 -22.01
CA ASN A 288 -24.50 5.25 -22.78
C ASN A 288 -26.01 4.96 -22.79
N LEU A 289 -26.40 3.79 -22.29
CA LEU A 289 -27.80 3.35 -22.23
C LEU A 289 -28.54 3.78 -20.94
N TYR A 290 -27.79 4.16 -19.88
CA TYR A 290 -28.38 4.61 -18.63
C TYR A 290 -28.34 6.14 -18.51
N LYS A 291 -29.44 6.80 -18.90
CA LYS A 291 -29.53 8.25 -19.12
C LYS A 291 -29.88 9.08 -17.88
N LYS A 292 -30.14 8.48 -16.71
CA LYS A 292 -30.51 9.23 -15.50
C LYS A 292 -29.33 9.38 -14.54
N SER A 293 -28.80 10.62 -14.45
CA SER A 293 -27.80 11.01 -13.44
C SER A 293 -28.31 10.73 -12.03
N THR A 294 -27.51 10.07 -11.22
CA THR A 294 -27.79 9.84 -9.78
C THR A 294 -27.82 11.13 -8.97
N PHE A 295 -27.12 12.17 -9.45
CA PHE A 295 -27.13 13.48 -8.82
C PHE A 295 -28.10 14.41 -9.56
N LYS A 296 -29.15 14.81 -8.87
CA LYS A 296 -30.17 15.75 -9.39
C LYS A 296 -29.62 17.18 -9.57
N ASN A 297 -28.63 17.58 -8.75
CA ASN A 297 -28.10 18.93 -8.69
C ASN A 297 -26.64 19.01 -9.15
N ASN A 298 -26.32 19.89 -10.08
CA ASN A 298 -24.95 20.21 -10.49
C ASN A 298 -24.11 20.76 -9.33
N ILE A 299 -24.75 21.40 -8.34
CA ILE A 299 -24.11 21.90 -7.11
C ILE A 299 -23.49 20.76 -6.29
N GLN A 300 -24.21 19.65 -6.10
CA GLN A 300 -23.67 18.49 -5.38
C GLN A 300 -22.45 17.89 -6.07
N LYS A 301 -22.48 17.78 -7.41
CA LYS A 301 -21.32 17.33 -8.19
C LYS A 301 -20.14 18.27 -8.02
N PHE A 302 -20.39 19.58 -8.06
CA PHE A 302 -19.36 20.60 -7.89
C PHE A 302 -18.71 20.51 -6.50
N ILE A 303 -19.49 20.38 -5.41
CA ILE A 303 -18.98 20.30 -4.04
C ILE A 303 -18.05 19.07 -3.89
N ILE A 304 -18.44 17.90 -4.43
CA ILE A 304 -17.64 16.68 -4.34
C ILE A 304 -16.35 16.81 -5.17
N LEU A 305 -16.43 17.36 -6.37
CA LEU A 305 -15.25 17.61 -7.21
C LEU A 305 -14.31 18.63 -6.56
N LEU A 306 -14.85 19.67 -5.91
CA LEU A 306 -14.09 20.65 -5.14
C LEU A 306 -13.38 19.97 -3.95
N ALA A 307 -14.05 19.07 -3.23
CA ALA A 307 -13.43 18.32 -2.15
C ALA A 307 -12.25 17.47 -2.67
N TYR A 308 -12.40 16.78 -3.81
CA TYR A 308 -11.31 16.04 -4.45
C TYR A 308 -10.16 16.97 -4.87
N PHE A 309 -10.48 18.12 -5.41
CA PHE A 309 -9.48 19.13 -5.79
C PHE A 309 -8.68 19.59 -4.56
N LEU A 310 -9.37 20.01 -3.49
CA LEU A 310 -8.73 20.55 -2.29
C LEU A 310 -7.92 19.51 -1.52
N ILE A 311 -8.40 18.25 -1.45
CA ILE A 311 -7.76 17.21 -0.65
C ILE A 311 -6.64 16.51 -1.42
N ILE A 312 -6.79 16.27 -2.74
CA ILE A 312 -5.85 15.44 -3.49
C ILE A 312 -5.01 16.27 -4.47
N ILE A 313 -5.63 17.10 -5.28
CA ILE A 313 -4.93 17.78 -6.38
C ILE A 313 -4.12 18.98 -5.89
N LEU A 314 -4.73 19.82 -5.05
CA LEU A 314 -4.10 21.04 -4.56
C LEU A 314 -2.82 20.78 -3.75
N PRO A 315 -2.74 19.78 -2.84
CA PRO A 315 -1.48 19.42 -2.16
C PRO A 315 -0.36 19.00 -3.12
N LEU A 316 -0.69 18.28 -4.18
CA LEU A 316 0.30 17.88 -5.19
C LEU A 316 0.83 19.10 -5.96
N ILE A 317 -0.05 20.01 -6.35
CA ILE A 317 0.35 21.26 -7.03
C ILE A 317 1.19 22.12 -6.10
N ALA A 318 0.74 22.34 -4.87
CA ALA A 318 1.45 23.16 -3.88
C ALA A 318 2.86 22.61 -3.59
N LEU A 319 2.99 21.29 -3.50
CA LEU A 319 4.28 20.64 -3.30
C LEU A 319 5.22 20.85 -4.50
N VAL A 320 4.74 20.67 -5.72
CA VAL A 320 5.56 20.88 -6.93
C VAL A 320 5.99 22.33 -7.04
N VAL A 321 5.07 23.28 -6.85
CA VAL A 321 5.36 24.73 -6.92
C VAL A 321 6.38 25.14 -5.85
N SER A 322 6.20 24.69 -4.59
CA SER A 322 7.14 25.02 -3.51
C SER A 322 8.47 24.27 -3.63
N GLY A 323 8.45 23.06 -4.18
CA GLY A 323 9.63 22.23 -4.33
C GLY A 323 10.56 22.67 -5.47
N LEU A 324 10.01 23.21 -6.56
CA LEU A 324 10.79 23.75 -7.70
C LEU A 324 11.38 25.15 -7.41
N SER A 325 11.77 25.42 -6.18
CA SER A 325 12.46 26.65 -5.77
C SER A 325 13.95 26.60 -6.09
N LEU A 326 14.63 27.78 -6.10
CA LEU A 326 16.08 27.87 -6.29
C LEU A 326 16.89 27.05 -5.27
N LYS A 327 16.30 26.77 -4.11
CA LYS A 327 16.90 25.93 -3.06
C LYS A 327 17.20 24.49 -3.51
N ILE A 328 16.54 23.99 -4.56
CA ILE A 328 16.83 22.66 -5.13
C ILE A 328 18.30 22.55 -5.58
N PHE A 329 18.84 23.61 -6.16
CA PHE A 329 20.25 23.63 -6.63
C PHE A 329 21.24 23.68 -5.47
N GLU A 330 20.90 24.37 -4.38
CA GLU A 330 21.71 24.39 -3.16
C GLU A 330 21.77 23.01 -2.48
N ILE A 331 20.60 22.35 -2.41
CA ILE A 331 20.47 20.99 -1.86
C ILE A 331 21.29 19.99 -2.69
N LEU A 332 21.23 20.08 -4.02
CA LEU A 332 21.99 19.17 -4.91
C LEU A 332 23.52 19.40 -4.85
N LYS A 333 23.97 20.60 -4.48
CA LYS A 333 25.41 20.88 -4.30
C LYS A 333 25.97 20.30 -2.99
N ASN A 334 25.11 19.97 -2.02
CA ASN A 334 25.55 19.46 -0.73
C ASN A 334 25.94 17.97 -0.85
N GLN A 335 27.22 17.66 -0.57
CA GLN A 335 27.77 16.30 -0.65
C GLN A 335 27.00 15.29 0.23
N ASN A 336 26.55 15.70 1.42
CA ASN A 336 25.76 14.83 2.30
C ASN A 336 24.45 14.41 1.65
N THR A 337 23.78 15.32 0.95
CA THR A 337 22.51 15.01 0.25
C THR A 337 22.72 13.96 -0.84
N TYR A 338 23.84 14.04 -1.57
CA TYR A 338 24.17 13.05 -2.59
C TYR A 338 24.32 11.63 -2.01
N ILE A 339 25.02 11.50 -0.87
CA ILE A 339 25.19 10.22 -0.17
C ILE A 339 23.82 9.66 0.29
N VAL A 340 22.96 10.51 0.82
CA VAL A 340 21.59 10.13 1.23
C VAL A 340 20.76 9.58 0.06
N PHE A 341 20.88 10.21 -1.12
CA PHE A 341 20.22 9.74 -2.33
C PHE A 341 20.76 8.38 -2.79
N LEU A 342 22.08 8.21 -2.80
CA LEU A 342 22.72 6.92 -3.16
C LEU A 342 22.29 5.80 -2.22
N ASN A 343 22.28 6.02 -0.91
CA ASN A 343 21.83 5.04 0.08
C ASN A 343 20.40 4.61 -0.17
N SER A 344 19.49 5.58 -0.39
CA SER A 344 18.07 5.29 -0.65
C SER A 344 17.87 4.49 -1.94
N ILE A 345 18.55 4.87 -3.01
CA ILE A 345 18.51 4.20 -4.31
C ILE A 345 19.02 2.76 -4.18
N PHE A 346 20.16 2.57 -3.52
CA PHE A 346 20.75 1.25 -3.30
C PHE A 346 19.80 0.30 -2.56
N ILE A 347 19.23 0.77 -1.43
CA ILE A 347 18.26 0.00 -0.65
C ILE A 347 17.02 -0.34 -1.48
N ALA A 348 16.49 0.62 -2.22
CA ALA A 348 15.28 0.44 -3.02
C ALA A 348 15.47 -0.57 -4.17
N ILE A 349 16.61 -0.53 -4.83
CA ILE A 349 16.93 -1.49 -5.90
C ILE A 349 17.02 -2.89 -5.34
N ILE A 350 17.82 -3.11 -4.29
CA ILE A 350 18.04 -4.44 -3.72
C ILE A 350 16.73 -5.01 -3.17
N SER A 351 16.00 -4.23 -2.38
CA SER A 351 14.73 -4.68 -1.80
C SER A 351 13.70 -5.00 -2.88
N SER A 352 13.59 -4.22 -3.96
CA SER A 352 12.65 -4.49 -5.04
C SER A 352 12.97 -5.77 -5.81
N PHE A 353 14.25 -6.04 -6.12
CA PHE A 353 14.66 -7.28 -6.79
C PHE A 353 14.40 -8.52 -5.92
N ILE A 354 14.73 -8.47 -4.64
CA ILE A 354 14.45 -9.56 -3.69
C ILE A 354 12.95 -9.81 -3.60
N THR A 355 12.16 -8.74 -3.44
CA THR A 355 10.69 -8.83 -3.34
C THR A 355 10.08 -9.48 -4.57
N VAL A 356 10.43 -9.03 -5.77
CA VAL A 356 9.84 -9.56 -7.01
C VAL A 356 10.25 -11.02 -7.23
N SER A 357 11.48 -11.40 -6.90
CA SER A 357 11.96 -12.77 -6.97
C SER A 357 11.14 -13.70 -6.05
N ILE A 358 10.97 -13.31 -4.79
CA ILE A 358 10.15 -14.05 -3.81
C ILE A 358 8.70 -14.13 -4.27
N SER A 359 8.14 -13.02 -4.72
CA SER A 359 6.76 -12.91 -5.19
C SER A 359 6.47 -13.81 -6.38
N TRP A 360 7.45 -13.98 -7.28
CA TRP A 360 7.31 -14.88 -8.42
C TRP A 360 7.19 -16.34 -7.96
N PHE A 361 8.07 -16.82 -7.05
CA PHE A 361 7.98 -18.20 -6.52
C PHE A 361 6.63 -18.47 -5.85
N ILE A 362 6.16 -17.53 -5.04
CA ILE A 362 4.89 -17.64 -4.34
C ILE A 362 3.71 -17.65 -5.32
N SER A 363 3.71 -16.74 -6.30
CA SER A 363 2.63 -16.61 -7.29
C SER A 363 2.54 -17.84 -8.19
N GLU A 364 3.68 -18.41 -8.56
CA GLU A 364 3.75 -19.61 -9.38
C GLU A 364 3.20 -20.83 -8.63
N THR A 365 3.52 -20.96 -7.34
CA THR A 365 2.94 -22.03 -6.49
C THR A 365 1.44 -21.92 -6.38
N ARG A 366 0.92 -20.68 -6.17
CA ARG A 366 -0.53 -20.44 -6.12
C ARG A 366 -1.20 -20.75 -7.45
N ALA A 367 -0.58 -20.39 -8.58
CA ALA A 367 -1.09 -20.71 -9.90
C ALA A 367 -1.15 -22.23 -10.12
N ASN A 368 -0.11 -22.98 -9.67
CA ASN A 368 -0.11 -24.44 -9.73
C ASN A 368 -1.24 -25.07 -8.92
N ILE A 369 -1.51 -24.57 -7.71
CA ILE A 369 -2.60 -25.06 -6.86
C ILE A 369 -3.97 -24.80 -7.49
N VAL A 370 -4.17 -23.62 -8.05
CA VAL A 370 -5.45 -23.23 -8.70
C VAL A 370 -5.74 -24.08 -9.96
N MET A 371 -4.69 -24.56 -10.64
CA MET A 371 -4.84 -25.38 -11.86
C MET A 371 -5.02 -26.87 -11.59
N LYS A 372 -4.77 -27.34 -10.38
CA LYS A 372 -5.07 -28.73 -10.01
C LYS A 372 -6.58 -28.92 -9.85
N TYR A 373 -7.13 -29.89 -10.57
CA TYR A 373 -8.54 -30.27 -10.48
C TYR A 373 -8.88 -30.98 -9.15
N ASP A 374 -7.89 -31.62 -8.53
CA ASP A 374 -8.06 -32.28 -7.24
C ASP A 374 -7.85 -31.27 -6.11
N ASN A 375 -8.95 -30.86 -5.47
CA ASN A 375 -8.92 -30.10 -4.22
C ASN A 375 -8.49 -31.00 -3.04
N ALA A 376 -7.32 -31.59 -3.10
CA ALA A 376 -6.79 -32.34 -1.97
C ALA A 376 -6.68 -31.39 -0.76
N PHE A 377 -7.11 -31.85 0.41
CA PHE A 377 -7.06 -31.10 1.67
C PHE A 377 -5.68 -30.45 1.89
N LYS A 378 -4.62 -31.14 1.52
CA LYS A 378 -3.22 -30.66 1.57
C LYS A 378 -3.00 -29.40 0.70
N ASP A 379 -3.55 -29.35 -0.51
CA ASP A 379 -3.39 -28.19 -1.42
C ASP A 379 -4.18 -26.97 -0.90
N ILE A 380 -5.33 -27.21 -0.30
CA ILE A 380 -6.15 -26.14 0.35
C ILE A 380 -5.38 -25.58 1.56
N LEU A 381 -4.83 -26.45 2.39
CA LEU A 381 -4.08 -26.06 3.59
C LEU A 381 -2.81 -25.30 3.23
N MET A 382 -2.09 -25.75 2.22
CA MET A 382 -0.91 -25.08 1.69
C MET A 382 -1.26 -23.69 1.11
N LYS A 383 -2.37 -23.57 0.37
CA LYS A 383 -2.85 -22.29 -0.13
C LYS A 383 -3.16 -21.32 1.02
N LYS A 384 -3.88 -21.77 2.06
CA LYS A 384 -4.18 -20.96 3.25
C LYS A 384 -2.92 -20.54 3.98
N PHE A 385 -1.97 -21.44 4.17
CA PHE A 385 -0.70 -21.16 4.84
C PHE A 385 0.11 -20.07 4.09
N ILE A 386 0.25 -20.19 2.76
CA ILE A 386 0.92 -19.18 1.93
C ILE A 386 0.17 -17.85 1.97
N ASN A 387 -1.17 -17.86 1.97
CA ASN A 387 -1.95 -16.64 2.09
C ASN A 387 -1.71 -15.94 3.42
N LEU A 388 -1.74 -16.69 4.51
CA LEU A 388 -1.48 -16.17 5.84
C LEU A 388 -0.06 -15.58 5.93
N SER A 389 0.96 -16.27 5.40
CA SER A 389 2.34 -15.76 5.45
C SER A 389 2.50 -14.39 4.78
N ILE A 390 1.75 -14.12 3.70
CA ILE A 390 1.79 -12.84 3.01
C ILE A 390 0.98 -11.77 3.76
N MET A 391 -0.22 -12.15 4.24
CA MET A 391 -1.12 -11.20 4.92
C MET A 391 -0.63 -10.81 6.32
N LEU A 392 0.12 -11.68 7.01
CA LEU A 392 0.71 -11.38 8.31
C LEU A 392 1.60 -10.12 8.29
N TYR A 393 2.27 -9.84 7.16
CA TYR A 393 3.09 -8.64 7.03
C TYR A 393 2.29 -7.33 6.98
N LEU A 394 1.03 -7.38 6.55
CA LEU A 394 0.14 -6.22 6.65
C LEU A 394 -0.31 -5.96 8.10
N ALA A 395 -0.17 -6.98 8.97
CA ALA A 395 -0.55 -6.89 10.36
C ALA A 395 0.59 -6.50 11.30
N VAL A 396 1.82 -6.83 10.91
CA VAL A 396 2.98 -6.60 11.77
C VAL A 396 3.54 -5.21 11.53
N PRO A 397 3.57 -4.35 12.55
CA PRO A 397 4.14 -3.02 12.43
C PRO A 397 5.60 -3.07 11.99
N ALA A 398 5.98 -2.22 11.04
CA ALA A 398 7.36 -2.17 10.57
C ALA A 398 8.36 -1.83 11.70
N ILE A 399 7.92 -1.04 12.67
CA ILE A 399 8.70 -0.68 13.85
C ILE A 399 8.93 -1.88 14.76
N VAL A 400 7.91 -2.71 14.99
CA VAL A 400 8.02 -3.94 15.80
C VAL A 400 8.97 -4.93 15.14
N LEU A 401 8.89 -5.08 13.82
CA LEU A 401 9.85 -5.89 13.06
C LEU A 401 11.27 -5.34 13.19
N GLY A 402 11.44 -4.04 12.99
CA GLY A 402 12.74 -3.39 13.04
C GLY A 402 13.42 -3.54 14.41
N THR A 403 12.69 -3.26 15.48
CA THR A 403 13.19 -3.39 16.87
C THR A 403 13.48 -4.83 17.25
N GLY A 404 12.56 -5.74 16.92
CA GLY A 404 12.73 -7.16 17.20
C GLY A 404 13.94 -7.77 16.49
N LEU A 405 14.13 -7.45 15.19
CA LEU A 405 15.30 -7.85 14.43
C LEU A 405 16.58 -7.23 14.97
N PHE A 406 16.53 -5.98 15.41
CA PHE A 406 17.68 -5.32 16.03
C PHE A 406 18.13 -6.07 17.29
N ILE A 407 17.20 -6.41 18.17
CA ILE A 407 17.50 -7.15 19.41
C ILE A 407 18.08 -8.53 19.09
N LEU A 408 17.49 -9.25 18.11
CA LEU A 408 17.96 -10.57 17.67
C LEU A 408 19.38 -10.55 17.12
N LEU A 409 19.68 -9.56 16.31
CA LEU A 409 20.91 -9.52 15.54
C LEU A 409 22.07 -8.83 16.28
N LYS A 410 21.82 -8.13 17.39
CA LYS A 410 22.78 -7.33 18.16
C LYS A 410 24.09 -8.09 18.54
N GLY A 411 24.09 -9.42 18.51
CA GLY A 411 25.29 -10.23 18.79
C GLY A 411 26.04 -10.77 17.56
N PHE A 412 25.48 -10.66 16.36
CA PHE A 412 25.96 -11.38 15.19
C PHE A 412 26.57 -10.51 14.08
N VAL A 413 26.25 -9.24 14.02
CA VAL A 413 26.65 -8.35 12.92
C VAL A 413 27.34 -7.09 13.44
N SER A 414 28.34 -6.57 12.72
CA SER A 414 28.99 -5.31 13.06
C SER A 414 28.02 -4.13 12.97
N TYR A 415 28.09 -3.21 13.90
CA TYR A 415 27.16 -2.10 14.10
C TYR A 415 26.89 -1.25 12.83
N ASN A 416 27.87 -1.15 11.94
CA ASN A 416 27.79 -0.28 10.76
C ASN A 416 26.86 -0.80 9.66
N TYR A 417 26.69 -2.13 9.50
CA TYR A 417 25.86 -2.71 8.44
C TYR A 417 24.44 -3.09 8.89
N PHE A 418 24.21 -3.03 10.17
CA PHE A 418 22.96 -3.41 10.79
C PHE A 418 21.74 -2.67 10.23
N PRO A 419 21.73 -1.33 10.20
CA PRO A 419 20.57 -0.58 9.74
C PRO A 419 20.21 -0.91 8.29
N ILE A 420 21.22 -1.11 7.42
CA ILE A 420 21.00 -1.40 6.00
C ILE A 420 20.28 -2.74 5.82
N LEU A 421 20.75 -3.79 6.51
CA LEU A 421 20.17 -5.12 6.40
C LEU A 421 18.72 -5.15 6.89
N ILE A 422 18.45 -4.52 8.05
CA ILE A 422 17.10 -4.46 8.61
C ILE A 422 16.16 -3.66 7.69
N LEU A 423 16.63 -2.54 7.13
CA LEU A 423 15.87 -1.74 6.18
C LEU A 423 15.54 -2.52 4.89
N ILE A 424 16.53 -3.19 4.29
CA ILE A 424 16.27 -4.00 3.10
C ILE A 424 15.23 -5.08 3.42
N PHE A 425 15.40 -5.78 4.54
CA PHE A 425 14.49 -6.86 4.92
C PHE A 425 13.08 -6.35 5.19
N SER A 426 12.91 -5.29 5.97
CA SER A 426 11.59 -4.70 6.27
C SER A 426 10.91 -4.17 5.01
N ASN A 427 11.64 -3.53 4.10
CA ASN A 427 11.10 -3.06 2.83
C ASN A 427 10.67 -4.21 1.92
N VAL A 428 11.42 -5.33 1.88
CA VAL A 428 11.00 -6.55 1.19
C VAL A 428 9.65 -7.02 1.71
N MET A 429 9.51 -7.09 3.03
CA MET A 429 8.28 -7.54 3.68
C MET A 429 7.08 -6.64 3.37
N LEU A 430 7.28 -5.34 3.49
CA LEU A 430 6.23 -4.33 3.23
C LEU A 430 5.73 -4.39 1.78
N CYS A 431 6.63 -4.59 0.81
CA CYS A 431 6.31 -4.62 -0.61
C CYS A 431 5.73 -5.96 -1.10
N LEU A 432 5.96 -7.05 -0.36
CA LEU A 432 5.63 -8.41 -0.78
C LEU A 432 4.15 -8.65 -1.10
N PRO A 433 3.17 -8.21 -0.30
CA PRO A 433 1.75 -8.37 -0.61
C PRO A 433 1.33 -7.70 -1.92
N PHE A 434 1.87 -6.53 -2.21
CA PHE A 434 1.57 -5.77 -3.43
C PHE A 434 2.16 -6.45 -4.67
N SER A 435 3.41 -6.88 -4.59
CA SER A 435 4.11 -7.58 -5.66
C SER A 435 3.44 -8.91 -6.00
N VAL A 436 3.10 -9.72 -4.99
CA VAL A 436 2.41 -11.00 -5.19
C VAL A 436 1.06 -10.81 -5.88
N ASN A 437 0.27 -9.81 -5.50
CA ASN A 437 -1.03 -9.55 -6.12
C ASN A 437 -0.92 -9.19 -7.62
N ILE A 438 0.11 -8.41 -7.99
CA ILE A 438 0.37 -8.05 -9.38
C ILE A 438 0.80 -9.27 -10.20
N ILE A 439 1.74 -10.05 -9.71
CA ILE A 439 2.34 -11.17 -10.44
C ILE A 439 1.36 -12.35 -10.53
N GLN A 440 0.62 -12.65 -9.46
CA GLN A 440 -0.27 -13.81 -9.37
C GLN A 440 -1.37 -13.83 -10.44
N SER A 441 -2.01 -12.69 -10.70
CA SER A 441 -3.08 -12.58 -11.68
C SER A 441 -2.61 -13.00 -13.08
N HIS A 442 -1.40 -12.57 -13.46
CA HIS A 442 -0.79 -12.90 -14.74
C HIS A 442 -0.25 -14.35 -14.77
N SER A 443 0.34 -14.85 -13.68
CA SER A 443 0.77 -16.26 -13.60
C SER A 443 -0.40 -17.22 -13.83
N ILE A 444 -1.55 -16.97 -13.20
CA ILE A 444 -2.76 -17.77 -13.41
C ILE A 444 -3.24 -17.68 -14.87
N TYR A 445 -3.26 -16.48 -15.46
CA TYR A 445 -3.66 -16.28 -16.84
C TYR A 445 -2.75 -17.05 -17.81
N LEU A 446 -1.42 -16.94 -17.66
CA LEU A 446 -0.45 -17.64 -18.50
C LEU A 446 -0.55 -19.15 -18.38
N ARG A 447 -0.77 -19.66 -17.19
CA ARG A 447 -1.02 -21.08 -16.95
C ARG A 447 -2.25 -21.57 -17.72
N ARG A 448 -3.37 -20.86 -17.60
CA ARG A 448 -4.60 -21.20 -18.33
C ARG A 448 -4.40 -21.21 -19.84
N LYS A 449 -3.61 -20.27 -20.36
CA LYS A 449 -3.41 -20.09 -21.79
C LYS A 449 -2.39 -21.06 -22.39
N HIS A 450 -1.28 -21.33 -21.71
CA HIS A 450 -0.12 -22.00 -22.31
C HIS A 450 0.20 -23.39 -21.76
N ASP A 451 -0.45 -23.87 -20.68
CA ASP A 451 -0.11 -25.16 -20.04
C ASP A 451 -0.25 -26.35 -21.00
N LYS A 452 -1.31 -26.38 -21.82
CA LYS A 452 -1.52 -27.43 -22.81
C LYS A 452 -0.42 -27.43 -23.88
N LEU A 453 -0.03 -26.26 -24.37
CA LEU A 453 1.03 -26.08 -25.35
C LEU A 453 2.41 -26.48 -24.75
N CYS A 454 2.70 -26.03 -23.54
CA CYS A 454 3.95 -26.38 -22.84
C CYS A 454 4.08 -27.89 -22.65
N SER A 455 2.98 -28.57 -22.31
CA SER A 455 2.97 -30.02 -22.11
C SER A 455 3.18 -30.80 -23.41
N SER A 456 2.59 -30.34 -24.53
CA SER A 456 2.78 -30.96 -25.85
C SER A 456 4.21 -30.77 -26.39
N LEU A 457 4.83 -29.61 -26.14
CA LEU A 457 6.21 -29.32 -26.57
C LEU A 457 7.27 -29.82 -25.58
N GLY A 458 6.89 -30.46 -24.48
CA GLY A 458 7.82 -30.92 -23.45
C GLY A 458 8.54 -29.80 -22.69
N LEU A 459 8.08 -28.54 -22.78
CA LEU A 459 8.69 -27.39 -22.12
C LEU A 459 8.39 -27.41 -20.63
N ARG A 460 9.45 -27.53 -19.79
CA ARG A 460 9.30 -27.66 -18.34
C ARG A 460 10.36 -26.86 -17.57
N GLY A 461 10.04 -26.46 -16.37
CA GLY A 461 10.96 -25.83 -15.40
C GLY A 461 11.63 -24.58 -15.95
N TRP A 462 12.97 -24.52 -15.93
CA TRP A 462 13.73 -23.34 -16.33
C TRP A 462 13.58 -23.00 -17.81
N ASN A 463 13.48 -24.02 -18.69
CA ASN A 463 13.24 -23.79 -20.12
C ASN A 463 11.87 -23.14 -20.38
N ARG A 464 10.83 -23.59 -19.66
CA ARG A 464 9.52 -22.93 -19.72
C ARG A 464 9.61 -21.49 -19.23
N PHE A 465 10.30 -21.24 -18.13
CA PHE A 465 10.46 -19.89 -17.59
C PHE A 465 11.13 -18.95 -18.59
N ILE A 466 12.25 -19.35 -19.20
CA ILE A 466 13.01 -18.50 -20.13
C ILE A 466 12.23 -18.27 -21.42
N ILE A 467 11.59 -19.33 -21.97
CA ILE A 467 10.99 -19.27 -23.32
C ILE A 467 9.58 -18.67 -23.29
N ILE A 468 8.78 -18.93 -22.26
CA ILE A 468 7.37 -18.55 -22.22
C ILE A 468 7.06 -17.59 -21.09
N ASP A 469 7.34 -17.97 -19.84
CA ASP A 469 6.84 -17.23 -18.69
C ASP A 469 7.53 -15.86 -18.56
N PHE A 470 8.86 -15.79 -18.63
CA PHE A 470 9.61 -14.54 -18.49
C PHE A 470 9.31 -13.55 -19.63
N PRO A 471 9.33 -13.92 -20.93
CA PRO A 471 8.98 -12.99 -22.00
C PRO A 471 7.54 -12.47 -21.92
N ALA A 472 6.59 -13.31 -21.53
CA ALA A 472 5.19 -12.92 -21.37
C ALA A 472 4.94 -12.06 -20.12
N MET A 473 5.76 -12.19 -19.07
CA MET A 473 5.62 -11.48 -17.80
C MET A 473 6.53 -10.26 -17.67
N LYS A 474 7.37 -9.95 -18.66
CA LYS A 474 8.32 -8.82 -18.61
C LYS A 474 7.68 -7.51 -18.12
N ASN A 475 6.55 -7.14 -18.70
CA ASN A 475 5.83 -5.92 -18.32
C ASN A 475 5.34 -5.95 -16.88
N VAL A 476 4.90 -7.12 -16.42
CA VAL A 476 4.39 -7.33 -15.06
C VAL A 476 5.52 -7.25 -14.05
N PHE A 477 6.67 -7.86 -14.35
CA PHE A 477 7.88 -7.75 -13.52
C PHE A 477 8.37 -6.29 -13.47
N GLY A 478 8.39 -5.59 -14.61
CA GLY A 478 8.77 -4.18 -14.65
C GLY A 478 7.86 -3.29 -13.81
N LEU A 479 6.55 -3.47 -13.91
CA LEU A 479 5.57 -2.75 -13.10
C LEU A 479 5.74 -3.07 -11.60
N SER A 480 5.96 -4.35 -11.27
CA SER A 480 6.14 -4.78 -9.88
C SER A 480 7.44 -4.24 -9.29
N LEU A 481 8.56 -4.29 -10.04
CA LEU A 481 9.84 -3.70 -9.63
C LEU A 481 9.71 -2.20 -9.40
N GLY A 482 9.10 -1.48 -10.35
CA GLY A 482 8.89 -0.05 -10.22
C GLY A 482 8.07 0.33 -8.99
N LEU A 483 6.98 -0.40 -8.74
CA LEU A 483 6.13 -0.17 -7.58
C LEU A 483 6.88 -0.46 -6.26
N CYS A 484 7.57 -1.60 -6.17
CA CYS A 484 8.33 -1.97 -4.97
C CYS A 484 9.47 -0.98 -4.70
N ALA A 485 10.17 -0.51 -5.75
CA ALA A 485 11.21 0.50 -5.61
C ALA A 485 10.64 1.83 -5.08
N CYS A 486 9.49 2.29 -5.59
CA CYS A 486 8.83 3.50 -5.11
C CYS A 486 8.39 3.38 -3.64
N LEU A 487 7.79 2.24 -3.26
CA LEU A 487 7.39 2.00 -1.86
C LEU A 487 8.59 1.97 -0.92
N SER A 488 9.67 1.30 -1.32
CA SER A 488 10.91 1.24 -0.54
C SER A 488 11.60 2.61 -0.42
N LEU A 489 11.62 3.43 -1.50
CA LEU A 489 12.13 4.80 -1.47
C LEU A 489 11.33 5.70 -0.52
N GLY A 490 10.06 5.41 -0.31
CA GLY A 490 9.14 6.23 0.47
C GLY A 490 8.99 5.83 1.94
N ASP A 491 9.59 4.72 2.37
CA ASP A 491 9.43 4.23 3.74
C ASP A 491 10.26 5.02 4.75
N LEU A 492 9.57 5.57 5.76
CA LEU A 492 10.17 6.25 6.90
C LEU A 492 10.21 5.36 8.15
N SER A 493 9.39 4.30 8.22
CA SER A 493 9.09 3.61 9.47
C SER A 493 10.35 3.05 10.16
N VAL A 494 11.10 2.22 9.47
CA VAL A 494 12.26 1.55 10.06
C VAL A 494 13.48 2.48 10.14
N ILE A 495 13.67 3.36 9.16
CA ILE A 495 14.77 4.32 9.21
C ILE A 495 14.62 5.32 10.37
N ALA A 496 13.41 5.63 10.80
CA ALA A 496 13.18 6.49 11.95
C ALA A 496 13.81 5.93 13.23
N LEU A 497 13.86 4.59 13.38
CA LEU A 497 14.53 3.93 14.52
C LEU A 497 16.04 4.02 14.44
N PHE A 498 16.63 3.82 13.25
CA PHE A 498 18.07 3.63 13.05
C PHE A 498 18.77 4.82 12.40
N GLY A 499 18.03 5.81 11.96
CA GLY A 499 18.55 7.02 11.34
C GLY A 499 19.54 7.74 12.26
N SER A 500 20.73 8.00 11.74
CA SER A 500 21.82 8.71 12.43
C SER A 500 22.46 9.72 11.46
N GLN A 501 23.40 10.53 11.95
CA GLN A 501 24.14 11.45 11.07
C GLN A 501 24.95 10.70 10.00
N ASN A 502 25.43 9.50 10.31
CA ASN A 502 26.24 8.69 9.39
C ASN A 502 25.42 7.85 8.41
N PHE A 503 24.15 7.56 8.73
CA PHE A 503 23.28 6.75 7.89
C PHE A 503 21.89 7.37 7.79
N GLN A 504 21.60 7.92 6.62
CA GLN A 504 20.34 8.60 6.32
C GLN A 504 19.77 8.10 4.99
N THR A 505 18.44 8.17 4.89
CA THR A 505 17.68 7.99 3.65
C THR A 505 16.88 9.26 3.32
N ILE A 506 16.38 9.36 2.09
CA ILE A 506 15.64 10.55 1.66
C ILE A 506 14.41 10.83 2.57
N PRO A 507 13.54 9.85 2.92
CA PRO A 507 12.42 10.10 3.83
C PRO A 507 12.85 10.64 5.20
N TRP A 508 13.97 10.14 5.74
CA TRP A 508 14.51 10.60 6.99
C TRP A 508 15.02 12.05 6.91
N LEU A 509 15.69 12.40 5.82
CA LEU A 509 16.14 13.78 5.58
C LEU A 509 14.96 14.76 5.48
N ILE A 510 13.86 14.36 4.79
CA ILE A 510 12.65 15.17 4.73
C ILE A 510 12.05 15.37 6.13
N PHE A 511 11.98 14.30 6.94
CA PHE A 511 11.49 14.37 8.31
C PHE A 511 12.36 15.29 9.18
N GLN A 512 13.70 15.23 9.07
CA GLN A 512 14.61 16.12 9.77
C GLN A 512 14.40 17.60 9.39
N TYR A 513 14.26 17.92 8.10
CA TYR A 513 13.96 19.28 7.67
C TYR A 513 12.60 19.76 8.20
N MET A 514 11.62 18.89 8.25
CA MET A 514 10.32 19.22 8.81
C MET A 514 10.40 19.48 10.34
N SER A 515 11.08 18.62 11.09
CA SER A 515 11.24 18.77 12.55
C SER A 515 12.04 20.02 12.95
N THR A 516 12.86 20.55 12.04
CA THR A 516 13.60 21.81 12.21
C THR A 516 12.89 23.02 11.58
N TYR A 517 11.60 22.92 11.24
CA TYR A 517 10.77 23.96 10.61
C TYR A 517 11.29 24.45 9.23
N ARG A 518 12.16 23.70 8.58
CA ARG A 518 12.70 24.00 7.25
C ARG A 518 11.80 23.42 6.15
N ILE A 519 10.54 23.83 6.13
CA ILE A 519 9.48 23.24 5.29
C ILE A 519 9.77 23.44 3.78
N ASN A 520 10.47 24.52 3.38
CA ASN A 520 10.80 24.75 1.97
C ASN A 520 11.88 23.76 1.48
N GLU A 521 12.89 23.48 2.28
CA GLU A 521 13.92 22.47 1.98
C GLU A 521 13.28 21.07 1.97
N ALA A 522 12.42 20.77 2.93
CA ALA A 522 11.65 19.52 2.94
C ALA A 522 10.82 19.36 1.64
N ALA A 523 10.19 20.42 1.15
CA ALA A 523 9.44 20.40 -0.11
C ALA A 523 10.34 20.18 -1.33
N SER A 524 11.54 20.79 -1.37
CA SER A 524 12.49 20.60 -2.47
C SER A 524 13.03 19.16 -2.51
N VAL A 525 13.40 18.56 -1.36
CA VAL A 525 13.82 17.15 -1.29
C VAL A 525 12.64 16.22 -1.63
N SER A 526 11.43 16.55 -1.21
CA SER A 526 10.22 15.78 -1.56
C SER A 526 9.95 15.78 -3.07
N CYS A 527 10.17 16.92 -3.74
CA CYS A 527 10.05 17.03 -5.19
C CYS A 527 11.10 16.15 -5.90
N LEU A 528 12.35 16.15 -5.43
CA LEU A 528 13.40 15.26 -5.93
C LEU A 528 13.04 13.79 -5.72
N LEU A 529 12.44 13.44 -4.58
CA LEU A 529 11.99 12.06 -4.33
C LEU A 529 10.87 11.62 -5.30
N ILE A 530 9.92 12.51 -5.63
CA ILE A 530 8.92 12.21 -6.66
C ILE A 530 9.57 11.96 -8.02
N ILE A 531 10.51 12.81 -8.40
CA ILE A 531 11.24 12.68 -9.67
C ILE A 531 11.99 11.34 -9.70
N THR A 532 12.68 10.96 -8.63
CA THR A 532 13.38 9.66 -8.56
C THR A 532 12.41 8.49 -8.63
N CYS A 533 11.29 8.50 -7.92
CA CYS A 533 10.25 7.48 -8.02
C CYS A 533 9.71 7.35 -9.45
N TYR A 534 9.43 8.47 -10.11
CA TYR A 534 8.94 8.50 -11.49
C TYR A 534 9.96 7.94 -12.48
N LEU A 535 11.24 8.32 -12.34
CA LEU A 535 12.33 7.78 -13.15
C LEU A 535 12.49 6.27 -12.97
N PHE A 536 12.44 5.76 -11.72
CA PHE A 536 12.48 4.32 -11.45
C PHE A 536 11.32 3.59 -12.08
N PHE A 537 10.10 4.12 -11.94
CA PHE A 537 8.92 3.51 -12.52
C PHE A 537 9.01 3.42 -14.05
N ILE A 538 9.45 4.48 -14.71
CA ILE A 538 9.67 4.48 -16.17
C ILE A 538 10.82 3.55 -16.55
N PHE A 539 11.92 3.60 -15.84
CA PHE A 539 13.11 2.79 -16.14
C PHE A 539 12.75 1.30 -16.11
N PHE A 540 12.17 0.80 -15.03
CA PHE A 540 11.81 -0.61 -14.92
C PHE A 540 10.69 -1.01 -15.88
N SER A 541 9.68 -0.15 -16.10
CA SER A 541 8.61 -0.43 -17.05
C SER A 541 9.08 -0.45 -18.50
N LYS A 542 10.04 0.41 -18.89
CA LYS A 542 10.60 0.42 -20.25
C LYS A 542 11.68 -0.64 -20.46
N MET A 543 12.53 -0.88 -19.47
CA MET A 543 13.62 -1.87 -19.56
C MET A 543 13.07 -3.28 -19.79
N LEU A 544 11.98 -3.62 -19.10
CA LEU A 544 11.33 -4.91 -19.22
C LEU A 544 10.09 -4.88 -20.14
N GLY A 545 9.62 -3.67 -20.51
CA GLY A 545 8.49 -3.51 -21.42
C GLY A 545 8.83 -3.98 -22.83
N SER A 546 8.10 -4.96 -23.36
CA SER A 546 8.12 -5.24 -24.79
C SER A 546 7.49 -4.06 -25.52
N LYS A 547 8.14 -3.56 -26.59
CA LYS A 547 7.45 -2.70 -27.57
C LYS A 547 6.18 -3.45 -27.97
N HIS A 548 5.00 -2.89 -27.65
CA HIS A 548 3.76 -3.38 -28.23
C HIS A 548 3.93 -3.36 -29.74
N VAL A 549 4.05 -4.53 -30.34
CA VAL A 549 3.70 -4.70 -31.74
C VAL A 549 2.19 -4.42 -31.78
N ASN A 550 1.83 -3.22 -32.22
CA ASN A 550 0.47 -2.89 -32.59
C ASN A 550 0.05 -3.87 -33.69
N ASN A 551 -0.74 -4.86 -33.36
CA ASN A 551 -1.59 -5.60 -34.27
C ASN A 551 -3.02 -5.57 -33.72
#